data_7fb9c59bbcf912ba2394ffeb4b73ed45
#
_entry.id   7fb9c59bbcf912ba2394ffeb4b73ed45
#
_cell.length_a   1.000
_cell.length_b   1.000
_cell.length_c   1.000
_cell.angle_alpha   90.00
_cell.angle_beta   90.00
_cell.angle_gamma   90.00
#
_symmetry.space_group_name_H-M   'P 1'
#
loop_
_entity.id
_entity.type
_entity.pdbx_description
1 polymer ?
#
loop_
_entity_poly.entity_id
_entity_poly.type
_entity_poly.pdbx_seq_one_letter_code
_entity_poly.pdbx_strand_id
1 'polypeptide(L)'
;MCNSARGMMFALGCIQALECNANTCPTGVATQDPALSKGLVVSDKKVRVYNYHKSTIFSAIQLIGAAGLRHPDEVQRSFIYRRVGPNKIETFADTYPEIPEGSLCNTPYPSQYERDMALSSSATFMPVFENVAKVNPQSASPLIDGNLLRKGSQ
;
A
#
# COMPACT_ATOMS: atom_id res chain seq x y z
N MET A 1 -13.01 4.98 3.56
CA MET A 1 -12.85 3.71 2.79
C MET A 1 -11.84 2.87 3.53
N CYS A 2 -12.08 1.56 3.71
CA CYS A 2 -11.15 0.63 4.34
C CYS A 2 -10.65 -0.36 3.29
N ASN A 3 -9.34 -0.48 3.14
CA ASN A 3 -8.73 -1.40 2.20
C ASN A 3 -8.23 -2.65 2.93
N SER A 4 -8.59 -3.82 2.44
CA SER A 4 -8.13 -5.10 2.98
C SER A 4 -7.64 -5.98 1.83
N ALA A 5 -6.33 -6.26 1.80
CA ALA A 5 -5.75 -7.13 0.78
C ALA A 5 -5.61 -8.58 1.29
N ARG A 6 -4.69 -8.80 2.22
CA ARG A 6 -4.35 -10.16 2.68
C ARG A 6 -5.49 -10.83 3.43
N GLY A 7 -6.19 -10.11 4.32
CA GLY A 7 -7.29 -10.68 5.07
C GLY A 7 -8.41 -11.20 4.15
N MET A 8 -8.79 -10.42 3.14
CA MET A 8 -9.77 -10.84 2.13
C MET A 8 -9.26 -12.04 1.33
N MET A 9 -7.98 -12.06 0.94
CA MET A 9 -7.37 -13.19 0.24
C MET A 9 -7.39 -14.47 1.06
N PHE A 10 -7.16 -14.39 2.40
CA PHE A 10 -7.29 -15.54 3.29
C PHE A 10 -8.73 -16.05 3.36
N ALA A 11 -9.71 -15.15 3.37
CA ALA A 11 -11.11 -15.54 3.31
C ALA A 11 -11.42 -16.32 2.02
N LEU A 12 -10.82 -15.95 0.89
CA LEU A 12 -10.91 -16.68 -0.37
C LEU A 12 -10.17 -18.03 -0.36
N GLY A 13 -9.22 -18.23 0.54
CA GLY A 13 -8.46 -19.48 0.68
C GLY A 13 -6.98 -19.35 0.28
N CYS A 14 -6.44 -18.15 0.20
CA CYS A 14 -5.01 -17.95 -0.02
C CYS A 14 -4.19 -18.55 1.12
N ILE A 15 -3.15 -19.31 0.80
CA ILE A 15 -2.22 -19.93 1.74
C ILE A 15 -0.82 -19.28 1.71
N GLN A 16 -0.69 -18.13 1.06
CA GLN A 16 0.60 -17.43 0.88
C GLN A 16 1.68 -18.27 0.17
N ALA A 17 1.29 -19.06 -0.82
CA ALA A 17 2.24 -19.84 -1.62
C ALA A 17 3.20 -18.99 -2.46
N LEU A 18 2.95 -17.68 -2.60
CA LEU A 18 3.74 -16.71 -3.36
C LEU A 18 3.89 -17.02 -4.87
N GLU A 19 2.98 -17.81 -5.42
CA GLU A 19 2.98 -18.22 -6.82
C GLU A 19 1.92 -17.53 -7.69
N CYS A 20 1.40 -16.38 -7.21
CA CYS A 20 0.33 -15.65 -7.91
C CYS A 20 0.76 -15.13 -9.28
N ASN A 21 2.03 -14.73 -9.41
CA ASN A 21 2.59 -14.19 -10.66
C ASN A 21 2.94 -15.26 -11.69
N ALA A 22 3.08 -16.51 -11.24
CA ALA A 22 3.45 -17.64 -12.10
C ALA A 22 2.23 -18.39 -12.67
N ASN A 23 1.01 -18.00 -12.33
CA ASN A 23 -0.23 -18.68 -12.69
C ASN A 23 -0.35 -20.11 -12.11
N THR A 24 0.43 -20.45 -11.08
CA THR A 24 0.54 -21.77 -10.45
C THR A 24 -0.05 -21.80 -9.04
N CYS A 25 -0.97 -20.89 -8.73
CA CYS A 25 -1.60 -20.81 -7.41
C CYS A 25 -2.26 -22.15 -7.02
N PRO A 26 -1.78 -22.84 -5.98
CA PRO A 26 -2.25 -24.19 -5.66
C PRO A 26 -3.68 -24.25 -5.12
N THR A 27 -4.20 -23.10 -4.65
CA THR A 27 -5.58 -23.01 -4.11
C THR A 27 -6.60 -22.51 -5.12
N GLY A 28 -6.18 -22.22 -6.35
CA GLY A 28 -7.04 -21.75 -7.42
C GLY A 28 -7.49 -20.29 -7.32
N VAL A 29 -7.01 -19.55 -6.31
CA VAL A 29 -7.45 -18.16 -6.06
C VAL A 29 -6.90 -17.18 -7.09
N ALA A 30 -5.64 -17.37 -7.49
CA ALA A 30 -4.92 -16.46 -8.40
C ALA A 30 -4.29 -17.25 -9.54
N THR A 31 -5.10 -17.94 -10.32
CA THR A 31 -4.68 -18.71 -11.49
C THR A 31 -5.79 -18.76 -12.52
N GLN A 32 -5.41 -18.89 -13.77
CA GLN A 32 -6.32 -19.16 -14.89
C GLN A 32 -6.22 -20.62 -15.37
N ASP A 33 -5.36 -21.43 -14.75
CA ASP A 33 -5.28 -22.87 -15.03
C ASP A 33 -6.60 -23.54 -14.64
N PRO A 34 -7.31 -24.20 -15.60
CA PRO A 34 -8.60 -24.85 -15.32
C PRO A 34 -8.51 -25.98 -14.30
N ALA A 35 -7.36 -26.63 -14.16
CA ALA A 35 -7.16 -27.69 -13.17
C ALA A 35 -7.06 -27.12 -11.74
N LEU A 36 -6.33 -26.01 -11.59
CA LEU A 36 -6.13 -25.36 -10.30
C LEU A 36 -7.32 -24.50 -9.90
N SER A 37 -7.93 -23.78 -10.85
CA SER A 37 -9.06 -22.87 -10.57
C SER A 37 -10.29 -23.57 -9.98
N LYS A 38 -10.44 -24.89 -10.15
CA LYS A 38 -11.45 -25.72 -9.47
C LYS A 38 -11.37 -25.66 -7.94
N GLY A 39 -10.21 -25.31 -7.38
CA GLY A 39 -10.02 -25.09 -5.94
C GLY A 39 -10.78 -23.89 -5.40
N LEU A 40 -11.14 -22.93 -6.25
CA LEU A 40 -11.98 -21.78 -5.90
C LEU A 40 -13.48 -22.15 -5.98
N VAL A 41 -13.96 -22.88 -4.99
CA VAL A 41 -15.37 -23.27 -4.90
C VAL A 41 -16.23 -22.08 -4.48
N VAL A 42 -16.91 -21.45 -5.43
CA VAL A 42 -17.65 -20.20 -5.23
C VAL A 42 -18.73 -20.31 -4.15
N SER A 43 -19.44 -21.42 -4.09
CA SER A 43 -20.53 -21.66 -3.09
C SER A 43 -20.01 -21.65 -1.64
N ASP A 44 -18.79 -22.12 -1.41
CA ASP A 44 -18.11 -22.07 -0.11
C ASP A 44 -17.48 -20.68 0.13
N LYS A 45 -16.75 -20.17 -0.85
CA LYS A 45 -15.98 -18.93 -0.69
C LYS A 45 -16.86 -17.70 -0.47
N LYS A 46 -18.04 -17.62 -1.09
CA LYS A 46 -18.98 -16.52 -0.85
C LYS A 46 -19.40 -16.42 0.62
N VAL A 47 -19.60 -17.55 1.29
CA VAL A 47 -19.98 -17.58 2.71
C VAL A 47 -18.81 -17.14 3.58
N ARG A 48 -17.60 -17.59 3.28
CA ARG A 48 -16.38 -17.21 3.99
C ARG A 48 -16.10 -15.70 3.87
N VAL A 49 -16.21 -15.17 2.66
CA VAL A 49 -16.03 -13.73 2.39
C VAL A 49 -17.08 -12.90 3.12
N TYR A 50 -18.34 -13.33 3.08
CA TYR A 50 -19.41 -12.65 3.82
C TYR A 50 -19.12 -12.62 5.34
N ASN A 51 -18.76 -13.75 5.92
CA ASN A 51 -18.47 -13.85 7.35
C ASN A 51 -17.24 -13.01 7.73
N TYR A 52 -16.19 -13.04 6.92
CA TYR A 52 -15.01 -12.20 7.11
C TYR A 52 -15.37 -10.71 7.09
N HIS A 53 -16.10 -10.28 6.07
CA HIS A 53 -16.53 -8.90 5.93
C HIS A 53 -17.41 -8.46 7.12
N LYS A 54 -18.42 -9.23 7.45
CA LYS A 54 -19.33 -8.96 8.58
C LYS A 54 -18.57 -8.81 9.90
N SER A 55 -17.65 -9.72 10.19
CA SER A 55 -16.87 -9.69 11.43
C SER A 55 -15.87 -8.49 11.44
N THR A 56 -15.27 -8.19 10.31
CA THR A 56 -14.36 -7.05 10.18
C THR A 56 -15.08 -5.72 10.40
N ILE A 57 -16.25 -5.55 9.77
CA ILE A 57 -17.07 -4.34 9.94
C ILE A 57 -17.55 -4.22 11.39
N PHE A 58 -18.00 -5.31 11.99
CA PHE A 58 -18.42 -5.31 13.39
C PHE A 58 -17.29 -4.86 14.32
N SER A 59 -16.09 -5.41 14.16
CA SER A 59 -14.92 -5.01 14.95
C SER A 59 -14.54 -3.55 14.72
N ALA A 60 -14.60 -3.08 13.49
CA ALA A 60 -14.32 -1.68 13.15
C ALA A 60 -15.32 -0.73 13.84
N ILE A 61 -16.62 -1.05 13.80
CA ILE A 61 -17.66 -0.25 14.47
C ILE A 61 -17.46 -0.22 15.99
N GLN A 62 -17.06 -1.35 16.60
CA GLN A 62 -16.75 -1.39 18.03
C GLN A 62 -15.59 -0.45 18.39
N LEU A 63 -14.51 -0.44 17.58
CA LEU A 63 -13.38 0.46 17.81
C LEU A 63 -13.76 1.94 17.62
N ILE A 64 -14.54 2.25 16.59
CA ILE A 64 -15.06 3.60 16.34
C ILE A 64 -15.92 4.07 17.50
N GLY A 65 -16.84 3.22 17.97
CA GLY A 65 -17.68 3.51 19.13
C GLY A 65 -16.88 3.67 20.43
N ALA A 66 -15.86 2.83 20.65
CA ALA A 66 -14.97 2.95 21.80
C ALA A 66 -14.13 4.25 21.78
N ALA A 67 -13.83 4.79 20.60
CA ALA A 67 -13.21 6.09 20.42
C ALA A 67 -14.19 7.28 20.62
N GLY A 68 -15.48 7.01 20.90
CA GLY A 68 -16.51 8.03 21.08
C GLY A 68 -17.03 8.61 19.76
N LEU A 69 -16.71 8.00 18.62
CA LEU A 69 -17.12 8.47 17.30
C LEU A 69 -18.43 7.80 16.88
N ARG A 70 -19.21 8.51 16.07
CA ARG A 70 -20.52 8.07 15.60
C ARG A 70 -20.50 7.59 14.15
N HIS A 71 -19.49 8.04 13.38
CA HIS A 71 -19.37 7.72 11.97
C HIS A 71 -17.92 7.42 11.59
N PRO A 72 -17.66 6.50 10.65
CA PRO A 72 -16.31 6.21 10.19
C PRO A 72 -15.54 7.40 9.61
N ASP A 73 -16.25 8.39 9.04
CA ASP A 73 -15.65 9.59 8.47
C ASP A 73 -15.13 10.57 9.53
N GLU A 74 -15.51 10.38 10.79
CA GLU A 74 -14.96 11.14 11.92
C GLU A 74 -13.57 10.65 12.35
N VAL A 75 -13.12 9.50 11.84
CA VAL A 75 -11.80 8.95 12.14
C VAL A 75 -10.72 9.79 11.46
N GLN A 76 -9.91 10.46 12.27
CA GLN A 76 -8.79 11.28 11.82
C GLN A 76 -7.46 10.54 11.99
N ARG A 77 -6.46 10.96 11.23
CA ARG A 77 -5.09 10.42 11.34
C ARG A 77 -4.49 10.58 12.74
N SER A 78 -4.90 11.62 13.48
CA SER A 78 -4.51 11.87 14.87
C SER A 78 -5.02 10.82 15.86
N PHE A 79 -6.04 10.04 15.52
CA PHE A 79 -6.56 8.96 16.37
C PHE A 79 -5.79 7.64 16.22
N ILE A 80 -4.93 7.53 15.21
CA ILE A 80 -4.17 6.32 14.94
C ILE A 80 -2.73 6.54 15.40
N TYR A 81 -2.29 5.72 16.34
CA TYR A 81 -0.95 5.77 16.90
C TYR A 81 -0.11 4.61 16.40
N ARG A 82 1.15 4.88 16.14
CA ARG A 82 2.13 3.88 15.75
C ARG A 82 3.35 3.95 16.67
N ARG A 83 3.78 2.82 17.19
CA ARG A 83 5.07 2.73 17.87
C ARG A 83 6.18 2.72 16.81
N VAL A 84 7.02 3.74 16.82
CA VAL A 84 8.14 3.91 15.88
C VAL A 84 9.51 3.61 16.54
N GLY A 85 9.52 3.41 17.85
CA GLY A 85 10.71 3.03 18.59
C GLY A 85 10.36 2.52 20.00
N PRO A 86 11.34 2.06 20.79
CA PRO A 86 11.09 1.53 22.13
C PRO A 86 10.33 2.52 23.03
N ASN A 87 10.68 3.79 22.96
CA ASN A 87 10.13 4.87 23.79
C ASN A 87 9.46 5.98 22.97
N LYS A 88 9.13 5.71 21.69
CA LYS A 88 8.56 6.71 20.80
C LYS A 88 7.29 6.20 20.15
N ILE A 89 6.21 6.99 20.31
CA ILE A 89 4.94 6.79 19.65
C ILE A 89 4.65 8.05 18.83
N GLU A 90 4.20 7.89 17.60
CA GLU A 90 3.78 8.97 16.71
C GLU A 90 2.36 8.73 16.25
N THR A 91 1.63 9.80 15.97
CA THR A 91 0.33 9.69 15.30
C THR A 91 0.53 9.50 13.80
N PHE A 92 -0.49 9.02 13.11
CA PHE A 92 -0.47 9.00 11.64
C PHE A 92 -0.51 10.41 11.04
N ALA A 93 -1.01 11.41 11.79
CA ALA A 93 -0.92 12.80 11.38
C ALA A 93 0.53 13.30 11.33
N ASP A 94 1.36 12.87 12.29
CA ASP A 94 2.78 13.22 12.31
C ASP A 94 3.57 12.47 11.24
N THR A 95 3.28 11.16 11.08
CA THR A 95 4.00 10.29 10.12
C THR A 95 3.60 10.57 8.67
N TYR A 96 2.33 10.88 8.44
CA TYR A 96 1.73 11.11 7.11
C TYR A 96 0.99 12.44 7.12
N PRO A 97 1.69 13.58 7.09
CA PRO A 97 1.07 14.89 7.10
C PRO A 97 0.12 15.07 5.91
N GLU A 98 -0.89 15.86 6.11
CA GLU A 98 -1.85 16.18 5.05
C GLU A 98 -1.21 17.07 4.00
N ILE A 99 -1.51 16.77 2.76
CA ILE A 99 -1.03 17.53 1.62
C ILE A 99 -2.19 18.39 1.14
N PRO A 100 -2.01 19.71 1.06
CA PRO A 100 -3.04 20.59 0.53
C PRO A 100 -3.45 20.18 -0.90
N GLU A 101 -4.73 20.25 -1.18
CA GLU A 101 -5.26 19.95 -2.51
C GLU A 101 -4.60 20.82 -3.56
N GLY A 102 -4.22 20.22 -4.69
CA GLY A 102 -3.58 20.90 -5.80
C GLY A 102 -2.09 21.21 -5.63
N SER A 103 -1.50 20.98 -4.44
CA SER A 103 -0.08 21.31 -4.17
C SER A 103 0.92 20.50 -5.00
N LEU A 104 0.51 19.39 -5.61
CA LEU A 104 1.34 18.60 -6.53
C LEU A 104 1.14 18.98 -8.01
N CYS A 105 0.25 19.94 -8.31
CA CYS A 105 0.01 20.40 -9.69
C CYS A 105 1.01 21.46 -10.14
N ASN A 106 1.61 22.19 -9.20
CA ASN A 106 2.53 23.30 -9.49
C ASN A 106 3.73 23.30 -8.53
N THR A 107 4.84 23.87 -8.97
CA THR A 107 6.01 24.12 -8.14
C THR A 107 5.82 25.39 -7.28
N PRO A 108 6.45 25.49 -6.08
CA PRO A 108 7.26 24.45 -5.44
C PRO A 108 6.41 23.30 -4.89
N TYR A 109 6.90 22.09 -5.03
CA TYR A 109 6.24 20.91 -4.47
C TYR A 109 6.47 20.81 -2.96
N PRO A 110 5.57 20.17 -2.18
CA PRO A 110 5.83 19.83 -0.79
C PRO A 110 7.13 19.02 -0.67
N SER A 111 7.99 19.37 0.30
CA SER A 111 9.35 18.84 0.44
C SER A 111 9.42 17.29 0.44
N GLN A 112 8.41 16.63 1.00
CA GLN A 112 8.31 15.18 1.04
C GLN A 112 8.11 14.52 -0.34
N TYR A 113 7.63 15.26 -1.35
CA TYR A 113 7.39 14.77 -2.71
C TYR A 113 8.30 15.41 -3.76
N GLU A 114 9.08 16.40 -3.38
CA GLU A 114 9.92 17.16 -4.29
C GLU A 114 10.86 16.26 -5.11
N ARG A 115 11.47 15.27 -4.44
CA ARG A 115 12.34 14.29 -5.09
C ARG A 115 11.56 13.38 -6.05
N ASP A 116 10.43 12.87 -5.63
CA ASP A 116 9.64 11.94 -6.44
C ASP A 116 9.05 12.64 -7.66
N MET A 117 8.61 13.87 -7.50
CA MET A 117 8.16 14.72 -8.61
C MET A 117 9.28 15.05 -9.59
N ALA A 118 10.50 15.29 -9.09
CA ALA A 118 11.67 15.52 -9.95
C ALA A 118 12.09 14.26 -10.73
N LEU A 119 11.95 13.08 -10.15
CA LEU A 119 12.24 11.80 -10.80
C LEU A 119 11.18 11.41 -11.83
N SER A 120 9.95 11.89 -11.68
CA SER A 120 8.82 11.52 -12.55
C SER A 120 8.89 12.20 -13.91
N SER A 121 8.35 11.53 -14.94
CA SER A 121 8.20 12.08 -16.28
C SER A 121 6.97 11.48 -16.95
N SER A 122 6.22 12.31 -17.67
CA SER A 122 5.12 11.83 -18.52
C SER A 122 5.60 11.17 -19.83
N ALA A 123 6.86 11.38 -20.18
CA ALA A 123 7.44 10.91 -21.45
C ALA A 123 8.15 9.54 -21.33
N THR A 124 8.50 9.11 -20.11
CA THR A 124 9.24 7.87 -19.88
C THR A 124 8.94 7.29 -18.51
N PHE A 125 8.96 5.94 -18.40
CA PHE A 125 8.90 5.24 -17.12
C PHE A 125 10.28 5.17 -16.41
N MET A 126 11.35 5.59 -17.08
CA MET A 126 12.67 5.63 -16.46
C MET A 126 12.80 6.88 -15.58
N PRO A 127 13.36 6.75 -14.36
CA PRO A 127 13.60 7.89 -13.49
C PRO A 127 14.53 8.92 -14.13
N VAL A 128 14.19 10.21 -14.03
CA VAL A 128 14.98 11.32 -14.57
C VAL A 128 15.89 11.87 -13.49
N PHE A 129 17.03 11.23 -13.25
CA PHE A 129 17.96 11.59 -12.18
C PHE A 129 18.57 12.98 -12.31
N GLU A 130 18.71 13.50 -13.52
CA GLU A 130 19.26 14.86 -13.78
C GLU A 130 18.43 15.96 -13.11
N ASN A 131 17.13 15.75 -12.94
CA ASN A 131 16.25 16.72 -12.30
C ASN A 131 16.43 16.77 -10.78
N VAL A 132 16.82 15.68 -10.15
CA VAL A 132 17.02 15.59 -8.68
C VAL A 132 18.19 16.48 -8.25
N ALA A 133 19.27 16.51 -9.02
CA ALA A 133 20.43 17.34 -8.74
C ALA A 133 20.10 18.85 -8.77
N LYS A 134 19.07 19.26 -9.52
CA LYS A 134 18.61 20.65 -9.61
C LYS A 134 17.76 21.08 -8.41
N VAL A 135 17.05 20.13 -7.81
CA VAL A 135 16.08 20.40 -6.74
C VAL A 135 16.74 20.43 -5.36
N ASN A 136 17.67 19.51 -5.09
CA ASN A 136 18.39 19.50 -3.81
C ASN A 136 19.79 18.86 -3.96
N PRO A 137 20.85 19.68 -4.09
CA PRO A 137 22.22 19.17 -4.21
C PRO A 137 22.69 18.34 -3.00
N GLN A 138 22.06 18.49 -1.83
CA GLN A 138 22.43 17.78 -0.60
C GLN A 138 21.66 16.47 -0.42
N SER A 139 20.59 16.22 -1.17
CA SER A 139 19.81 14.97 -1.11
C SER A 139 20.29 13.91 -2.11
N ALA A 140 21.35 14.15 -2.83
CA ALA A 140 22.03 13.15 -3.63
C ALA A 140 22.70 12.13 -2.72
N SER A 141 21.91 11.21 -2.18
CA SER A 141 22.40 10.06 -1.42
C SER A 141 23.26 9.20 -2.35
N PRO A 142 24.46 8.78 -1.99
CA PRO A 142 25.37 8.01 -2.85
C PRO A 142 24.94 6.56 -3.14
N LEU A 143 23.69 6.20 -2.86
CA LEU A 143 23.21 4.81 -2.85
C LEU A 143 22.58 4.33 -4.17
N ILE A 144 22.63 5.09 -5.26
CA ILE A 144 22.23 4.56 -6.56
C ILE A 144 23.31 4.93 -7.59
N ASP A 145 24.45 4.29 -7.46
CA ASP A 145 25.39 4.18 -8.57
C ASP A 145 24.69 3.39 -9.70
N GLY A 146 24.52 4.01 -10.87
CA GLY A 146 23.85 3.42 -12.04
C GLY A 146 24.50 2.14 -12.60
N ASN A 147 25.50 1.60 -11.89
CA ASN A 147 26.20 0.34 -12.20
C ASN A 147 25.50 -0.93 -11.70
N LEU A 148 24.46 -0.84 -10.86
CA LEU A 148 23.78 -2.06 -10.38
C LEU A 148 22.81 -2.66 -11.41
N LEU A 149 22.35 -1.87 -12.40
CA LEU A 149 21.42 -2.35 -13.44
C LEU A 149 22.11 -2.99 -14.66
N ARG A 150 23.44 -2.95 -14.74
CA ARG A 150 24.20 -3.52 -15.89
C ARG A 150 24.76 -4.93 -15.65
N LYS A 151 24.56 -5.54 -14.49
CA LYS A 151 25.09 -6.90 -14.17
C LYS A 151 24.06 -8.03 -14.24
N GLY A 152 22.91 -7.82 -14.85
CA GLY A 152 21.84 -8.81 -14.99
C GLY A 152 21.64 -9.41 -16.38
N SER A 153 22.57 -9.24 -17.31
CA SER A 153 22.50 -9.86 -18.65
C SER A 153 23.85 -10.43 -19.05
N GLN A 154 24.17 -11.58 -18.50
CA GLN A 154 24.99 -12.61 -19.11
C GLN A 154 24.47 -13.99 -18.73
#